data_06ba6881ffc4f3ec271594d9949c4d76
#
_entry.id   06ba6881ffc4f3ec271594d9949c4d76
#
_cell.length_a   1.000
_cell.length_b   1.000
_cell.length_c   1.000
_cell.angle_alpha   90.00
_cell.angle_beta   90.00
_cell.angle_gamma   90.00
#
_symmetry.space_group_name_H-M   'P 1'
#
loop_
_entity.id
_entity.type
_entity.pdbx_description
1 polymer ?
#
loop_
_entity_poly.entity_id
_entity_poly.type
_entity_poly.pdbx_seq_one_letter_code
_entity_poly.pdbx_strand_id
1 'polypeptide(L)'
;MVEQNKPKSRAASGSARVSRKDEQASEIVKVAKGGGIALIGTTGSRGLTYVYSIALIWFLGAEKFGQYTLALAVVMFIGLISSLGLPQGVIRFGSIEAGKSGRSGVHQVVKSAFKVVIPASILLGAGTFFGASSLANLVFHKPELTVILQILAISIPFVAAQSTIAAATRALKEMRWTAIVGVAQPFIALVAAIVLILLGMGANGAAIAYVASYVLGSMLAMYFYTRMIPKEDRSGETYPLGRMVKFSVPLSMTEWMHFANERTEIFFLGLLPGSAGVSLYKIAWSLAGLETLLRQSLEQILAPYSSELSHHRKIEQLGSLYKTTAKWGFTSALMIFLLYMLYSKEIMGIFDPSLASGGGVLLMLGFAQLFNEFTGACNTILIMSGRSDLTLANTIILFGSSIALDWLLIPTYGVIGAGIAGGATVILVNILRVVEVWWTLRIHPFKLSFIKPLIAGEVSVAIFFAIHTYVYPESLVMDIIAAFLFCVVFLFGIYILKLDPTDMVVVKAIRGKLLRQPQLQKAFGSVKSSKHPAD
;
A
#
# COMPACT_ATOMS: atom_id res chain seq x y z
N MET A 1 34.58 -63.31 27.69
CA MET A 1 34.66 -62.62 26.41
C MET A 1 33.45 -61.73 26.28
N VAL A 2 33.65 -60.46 26.56
CA VAL A 2 32.62 -59.43 26.48
C VAL A 2 33.10 -58.50 25.40
N GLU A 3 32.42 -58.45 24.26
CA GLU A 3 32.75 -57.58 23.16
C GLU A 3 31.78 -56.39 23.07
N GLN A 4 32.41 -55.27 23.05
CA GLN A 4 31.84 -53.93 23.11
C GLN A 4 30.99 -53.66 21.89
N ASN A 5 29.75 -53.19 22.11
CA ASN A 5 28.96 -52.51 21.09
C ASN A 5 28.75 -51.04 21.53
N LYS A 6 29.53 -50.12 20.95
CA LYS A 6 29.44 -48.68 21.18
C LYS A 6 28.86 -47.96 19.96
N PRO A 7 28.18 -46.81 20.11
CA PRO A 7 27.07 -46.41 19.31
C PRO A 7 27.47 -45.59 18.10
N LYS A 8 27.01 -46.01 16.91
CA LYS A 8 27.08 -45.24 15.64
C LYS A 8 26.01 -44.15 15.48
N SER A 9 25.22 -43.87 16.54
CA SER A 9 24.03 -42.99 16.44
C SER A 9 24.30 -41.48 16.62
N ARG A 10 25.46 -41.10 17.21
CA ARG A 10 25.74 -39.67 17.44
C ARG A 10 26.25 -38.90 16.20
N ALA A 11 26.95 -39.55 15.27
CA ALA A 11 27.46 -38.90 14.07
C ALA A 11 26.36 -38.61 13.04
N ALA A 12 25.35 -39.48 12.89
CA ALA A 12 24.24 -39.29 11.98
C ALA A 12 23.29 -38.18 12.43
N SER A 13 23.14 -37.95 13.76
CA SER A 13 22.29 -36.84 14.26
C SER A 13 22.95 -35.47 14.11
N GLY A 14 24.27 -35.40 14.10
CA GLY A 14 25.04 -34.16 13.88
C GLY A 14 24.98 -33.69 12.45
N SER A 15 25.18 -34.58 11.48
CA SER A 15 25.11 -34.25 10.04
C SER A 15 23.70 -33.86 9.60
N ALA A 16 22.65 -34.51 10.10
CA ALA A 16 21.26 -34.16 9.84
C ALA A 16 20.87 -32.79 10.45
N ARG A 17 21.43 -32.41 11.59
CA ARG A 17 21.22 -31.08 12.21
C ARG A 17 21.95 -29.97 11.45
N VAL A 18 23.14 -30.20 10.94
CA VAL A 18 23.90 -29.23 10.13
C VAL A 18 23.19 -29.03 8.79
N SER A 19 22.79 -30.11 8.10
CA SER A 19 22.03 -30.04 6.85
C SER A 19 20.72 -29.26 7.00
N ARG A 20 19.95 -29.47 8.07
CA ARG A 20 18.71 -28.71 8.34
C ARG A 20 18.96 -27.22 8.61
N LYS A 21 20.06 -26.87 9.28
CA LYS A 21 20.42 -25.47 9.53
C LYS A 21 20.83 -24.76 8.23
N ASP A 22 21.56 -25.44 7.36
CA ASP A 22 22.00 -24.91 6.07
C ASP A 22 20.81 -24.76 5.10
N GLU A 23 19.86 -25.71 5.11
CA GLU A 23 18.59 -25.57 4.39
C GLU A 23 17.77 -24.40 4.89
N GLN A 24 17.59 -24.26 6.20
CA GLN A 24 16.86 -23.13 6.80
C GLN A 24 17.54 -21.78 6.48
N ALA A 25 18.87 -21.71 6.56
CA ALA A 25 19.62 -20.51 6.19
C ALA A 25 19.43 -20.15 4.71
N SER A 26 19.45 -21.16 3.82
CA SER A 26 19.21 -20.97 2.38
C SER A 26 17.78 -20.51 2.07
N GLU A 27 16.78 -21.04 2.79
CA GLU A 27 15.39 -20.59 2.67
C GLU A 27 15.20 -19.15 3.16
N ILE A 28 15.79 -18.77 4.29
CA ILE A 28 15.76 -17.40 4.81
C ILE A 28 16.39 -16.43 3.80
N VAL A 29 17.52 -16.78 3.19
CA VAL A 29 18.17 -15.95 2.17
C VAL A 29 17.30 -15.81 0.91
N LYS A 30 16.63 -16.88 0.47
CA LYS A 30 15.68 -16.84 -0.67
C LYS A 30 14.49 -15.94 -0.36
N VAL A 31 13.91 -16.06 0.84
CA VAL A 31 12.79 -15.22 1.29
C VAL A 31 13.21 -13.76 1.39
N ALA A 32 14.38 -13.47 1.96
CA ALA A 32 14.90 -12.10 2.06
C ALA A 32 15.18 -11.47 0.68
N LYS A 33 15.75 -12.25 -0.25
CA LYS A 33 16.00 -11.80 -1.63
C LYS A 33 14.68 -11.58 -2.39
N GLY A 34 13.72 -12.50 -2.26
CA GLY A 34 12.38 -12.36 -2.84
C GLY A 34 11.62 -11.14 -2.29
N GLY A 35 11.68 -10.94 -0.97
CA GLY A 35 11.09 -9.77 -0.30
C GLY A 35 11.72 -8.45 -0.76
N GLY A 36 13.05 -8.40 -0.93
CA GLY A 36 13.75 -7.22 -1.45
C GLY A 36 13.35 -6.87 -2.89
N ILE A 37 13.24 -7.86 -3.76
CA ILE A 37 12.78 -7.67 -5.15
C ILE A 37 11.32 -7.19 -5.17
N ALA A 38 10.46 -7.78 -4.36
CA ALA A 38 9.06 -7.37 -4.24
C ALA A 38 8.94 -5.92 -3.75
N LEU A 39 9.77 -5.51 -2.78
CA LEU A 39 9.80 -4.15 -2.26
C LEU A 39 10.19 -3.14 -3.35
N ILE A 40 11.29 -3.38 -4.07
CA ILE A 40 11.75 -2.51 -5.17
C ILE A 40 10.68 -2.45 -6.25
N GLY A 41 10.09 -3.58 -6.63
CA GLY A 41 9.03 -3.66 -7.62
C GLY A 41 7.78 -2.88 -7.20
N THR A 42 7.34 -3.02 -5.95
CA THR A 42 6.15 -2.32 -5.43
C THR A 42 6.40 -0.80 -5.34
N THR A 43 7.57 -0.38 -4.85
CA THR A 43 7.94 1.04 -4.74
C THR A 43 8.07 1.66 -6.13
N GLY A 44 8.73 0.99 -7.06
CA GLY A 44 8.86 1.46 -8.45
C GLY A 44 7.51 1.54 -9.17
N SER A 45 6.65 0.54 -9.00
CA SER A 45 5.28 0.54 -9.56
C SER A 45 4.45 1.69 -9.01
N ARG A 46 4.49 1.94 -7.68
CA ARG A 46 3.78 3.06 -7.06
C ARG A 46 4.30 4.41 -7.56
N GLY A 47 5.63 4.59 -7.61
CA GLY A 47 6.25 5.80 -8.14
C GLY A 47 5.81 6.09 -9.58
N LEU A 48 5.83 5.09 -10.46
CA LEU A 48 5.35 5.22 -11.83
C LEU A 48 3.84 5.52 -11.90
N THR A 49 3.03 4.94 -11.01
CA THR A 49 1.59 5.24 -10.94
C THR A 49 1.34 6.70 -10.51
N TYR A 50 2.14 7.26 -9.60
CA TYR A 50 2.09 8.69 -9.27
C TYR A 50 2.49 9.55 -10.47
N VAL A 51 3.59 9.24 -11.15
CA VAL A 51 4.02 9.95 -12.37
C VAL A 51 2.95 9.87 -13.46
N TYR A 52 2.33 8.70 -13.65
CA TYR A 52 1.20 8.53 -14.56
C TYR A 52 0.02 9.44 -14.20
N SER A 53 -0.37 9.51 -12.92
CA SER A 53 -1.47 10.37 -12.49
C SER A 53 -1.16 11.86 -12.68
N ILE A 54 0.09 12.28 -12.41
CA ILE A 54 0.56 13.65 -12.65
C ILE A 54 0.53 13.99 -14.15
N ALA A 55 1.05 13.10 -14.99
CA ALA A 55 1.01 13.31 -16.42
C ALA A 55 -0.43 13.43 -16.94
N LEU A 56 -1.32 12.56 -16.48
CA LEU A 56 -2.73 12.61 -16.90
C LEU A 56 -3.39 13.94 -16.56
N ILE A 57 -3.20 14.48 -15.35
CA ILE A 57 -3.84 15.74 -14.99
C ILE A 57 -3.26 16.93 -15.75
N TRP A 58 -1.95 16.94 -16.00
CA TRP A 58 -1.32 18.00 -16.80
C TRP A 58 -1.81 18.05 -18.24
N PHE A 59 -2.04 16.88 -18.86
CA PHE A 59 -2.48 16.83 -20.25
C PHE A 59 -4.00 16.89 -20.43
N LEU A 60 -4.78 16.43 -19.45
CA LEU A 60 -6.25 16.37 -19.55
C LEU A 60 -6.95 17.56 -18.90
N GLY A 61 -6.32 18.18 -17.90
CA GLY A 61 -6.96 19.14 -17.01
C GLY A 61 -7.87 18.45 -15.96
N ALA A 62 -8.30 19.25 -14.97
CA ALA A 62 -9.01 18.74 -13.81
C ALA A 62 -10.32 18.00 -14.15
N GLU A 63 -11.13 18.55 -15.06
CA GLU A 63 -12.46 17.98 -15.39
C GLU A 63 -12.34 16.58 -16.04
N LYS A 64 -11.56 16.46 -17.11
CA LYS A 64 -11.38 15.19 -17.84
C LYS A 64 -10.64 14.14 -17.02
N PHE A 65 -9.67 14.57 -16.19
CA PHE A 65 -8.99 13.67 -15.28
C PHE A 65 -9.96 13.15 -14.19
N GLY A 66 -10.91 13.97 -13.72
CA GLY A 66 -11.96 13.56 -12.79
C GLY A 66 -12.91 12.54 -13.41
N GLN A 67 -13.35 12.76 -14.65
CA GLN A 67 -14.18 11.81 -15.40
C GLN A 67 -13.47 10.45 -15.52
N TYR A 68 -12.20 10.46 -15.95
CA TYR A 68 -11.39 9.25 -16.04
C TYR A 68 -11.24 8.55 -14.67
N THR A 69 -10.94 9.30 -13.61
CA THR A 69 -10.74 8.76 -12.25
C THR A 69 -12.01 8.10 -11.69
N LEU A 70 -13.16 8.74 -11.91
CA LEU A 70 -14.45 8.20 -11.49
C LEU A 70 -14.80 6.91 -12.24
N ALA A 71 -14.70 6.93 -13.57
CA ALA A 71 -14.93 5.75 -14.40
C ALA A 71 -13.98 4.59 -14.04
N LEU A 72 -12.71 4.91 -13.80
CA LEU A 72 -11.71 3.93 -13.38
C LEU A 72 -12.06 3.33 -12.01
N ALA A 73 -12.52 4.12 -11.03
CA ALA A 73 -12.92 3.62 -9.72
C ALA A 73 -14.07 2.62 -9.82
N VAL A 74 -15.08 2.90 -10.66
CA VAL A 74 -16.20 1.97 -10.94
C VAL A 74 -15.69 0.67 -11.53
N VAL A 75 -14.88 0.74 -12.59
CA VAL A 75 -14.39 -0.45 -13.31
C VAL A 75 -13.46 -1.29 -12.43
N MET A 76 -12.60 -0.66 -11.64
CA MET A 76 -11.74 -1.38 -10.69
C MET A 76 -12.55 -2.10 -9.61
N PHE A 77 -13.63 -1.50 -9.12
CA PHE A 77 -14.51 -2.15 -8.14
C PHE A 77 -15.21 -3.37 -8.73
N ILE A 78 -15.75 -3.25 -9.94
CA ILE A 78 -16.37 -4.37 -10.65
C ILE A 78 -15.34 -5.47 -10.96
N GLY A 79 -14.12 -5.08 -11.36
CA GLY A 79 -13.01 -6.00 -11.58
C GLY A 79 -12.62 -6.77 -10.32
N LEU A 80 -12.62 -6.11 -9.17
CA LEU A 80 -12.37 -6.75 -7.88
C LEU A 80 -13.47 -7.77 -7.53
N ILE A 81 -14.74 -7.39 -7.71
CA ILE A 81 -15.89 -8.30 -7.51
C ILE A 81 -15.79 -9.51 -8.44
N SER A 82 -15.40 -9.30 -9.70
CA SER A 82 -15.33 -10.36 -10.71
C SER A 82 -14.34 -11.47 -10.36
N SER A 83 -13.33 -11.16 -9.55
CA SER A 83 -12.33 -12.13 -9.10
C SER A 83 -12.83 -13.05 -7.98
N LEU A 84 -13.95 -12.71 -7.29
CA LEU A 84 -14.55 -13.44 -6.16
C LEU A 84 -13.54 -13.83 -5.07
N GLY A 85 -12.44 -13.05 -4.90
CA GLY A 85 -11.36 -13.34 -3.97
C GLY A 85 -10.54 -14.59 -4.29
N LEU A 86 -10.78 -15.24 -5.44
CA LEU A 86 -10.07 -16.46 -5.84
C LEU A 86 -8.54 -16.29 -5.91
N PRO A 87 -7.95 -15.12 -6.21
CA PRO A 87 -6.51 -14.90 -6.08
C PRO A 87 -5.97 -15.24 -4.67
N GLN A 88 -6.70 -14.92 -3.59
CA GLN A 88 -6.31 -15.30 -2.22
C GLN A 88 -6.40 -16.83 -2.01
N GLY A 89 -7.43 -17.46 -2.58
CA GLY A 89 -7.54 -18.93 -2.64
C GLY A 89 -6.34 -19.57 -3.36
N VAL A 90 -5.92 -18.99 -4.49
CA VAL A 90 -4.73 -19.45 -5.23
C VAL A 90 -3.46 -19.33 -4.40
N ILE A 91 -3.26 -18.24 -3.67
CA ILE A 91 -2.10 -18.10 -2.78
C ILE A 91 -2.11 -19.21 -1.72
N ARG A 92 -3.23 -19.41 -1.02
CA ARG A 92 -3.33 -20.40 0.07
C ARG A 92 -3.21 -21.82 -0.43
N PHE A 93 -4.11 -22.25 -1.30
CA PHE A 93 -4.17 -23.63 -1.76
C PHE A 93 -3.03 -23.96 -2.73
N GLY A 94 -2.60 -22.99 -3.54
CA GLY A 94 -1.42 -23.13 -4.39
C GLY A 94 -0.15 -23.35 -3.58
N SER A 95 0.03 -22.62 -2.46
CA SER A 95 1.19 -22.85 -1.58
C SER A 95 1.17 -24.23 -0.90
N ILE A 96 -0.02 -24.73 -0.53
CA ILE A 96 -0.17 -26.07 0.04
C ILE A 96 0.16 -27.14 -1.02
N GLU A 97 -0.41 -27.01 -2.22
CA GLU A 97 -0.17 -27.96 -3.31
C GLU A 97 1.24 -27.86 -3.89
N ALA A 98 1.87 -26.68 -3.84
CA ALA A 98 3.30 -26.53 -4.16
C ALA A 98 4.20 -27.41 -3.25
N GLY A 99 3.83 -27.56 -1.98
CA GLY A 99 4.53 -28.44 -1.03
C GLY A 99 4.32 -29.93 -1.30
N LYS A 100 3.16 -30.33 -1.90
CA LYS A 100 2.83 -31.74 -2.17
C LYS A 100 3.24 -32.20 -3.56
N SER A 101 2.82 -31.45 -4.57
CA SER A 101 2.90 -31.81 -6.00
C SER A 101 3.71 -30.80 -6.82
N GLY A 102 4.43 -29.92 -6.16
CA GLY A 102 5.27 -28.94 -6.83
C GLY A 102 4.48 -27.97 -7.72
N ARG A 103 5.02 -27.65 -8.87
CA ARG A 103 4.45 -26.71 -9.84
C ARG A 103 3.14 -27.22 -10.46
N SER A 104 3.00 -28.53 -10.63
CA SER A 104 1.79 -29.17 -11.16
C SER A 104 0.60 -28.90 -10.24
N GLY A 105 0.75 -29.05 -8.91
CA GLY A 105 -0.30 -28.77 -7.94
C GLY A 105 -0.77 -27.30 -7.99
N VAL A 106 0.17 -26.35 -8.13
CA VAL A 106 -0.17 -24.93 -8.31
C VAL A 106 -0.96 -24.72 -9.61
N HIS A 107 -0.57 -25.37 -10.70
CA HIS A 107 -1.30 -25.29 -11.98
C HIS A 107 -2.74 -25.78 -11.88
N GLN A 108 -2.99 -26.89 -11.17
CA GLN A 108 -4.34 -27.41 -10.94
C GLN A 108 -5.21 -26.39 -10.19
N VAL A 109 -4.68 -25.72 -9.16
CA VAL A 109 -5.37 -24.66 -8.41
C VAL A 109 -5.69 -23.46 -9.31
N VAL A 110 -4.71 -22.98 -10.09
CA VAL A 110 -4.89 -21.87 -11.03
C VAL A 110 -5.91 -22.20 -12.12
N LYS A 111 -5.84 -23.40 -12.69
CA LYS A 111 -6.81 -23.90 -13.68
C LYS A 111 -8.24 -23.89 -13.13
N SER A 112 -8.43 -24.30 -11.87
CA SER A 112 -9.72 -24.23 -11.19
C SER A 112 -10.18 -22.79 -10.97
N ALA A 113 -9.29 -21.88 -10.55
CA ALA A 113 -9.63 -20.47 -10.39
C ALA A 113 -10.05 -19.83 -11.71
N PHE A 114 -9.33 -20.09 -12.80
CA PHE A 114 -9.66 -19.54 -14.12
C PHE A 114 -10.99 -20.00 -14.68
N LYS A 115 -11.48 -21.21 -14.33
CA LYS A 115 -12.81 -21.68 -14.72
C LYS A 115 -13.94 -20.80 -14.21
N VAL A 116 -13.71 -20.03 -13.13
CA VAL A 116 -14.71 -19.12 -12.55
C VAL A 116 -14.35 -17.67 -12.84
N VAL A 117 -13.10 -17.28 -12.61
CA VAL A 117 -12.66 -15.88 -12.74
C VAL A 117 -12.86 -15.36 -14.16
N ILE A 118 -12.50 -16.14 -15.19
CA ILE A 118 -12.62 -15.68 -16.58
C ILE A 118 -14.08 -15.50 -17.01
N PRO A 119 -14.98 -16.49 -16.86
CA PRO A 119 -16.39 -16.28 -17.21
C PRO A 119 -17.05 -15.16 -16.40
N ALA A 120 -16.78 -15.08 -15.08
CA ALA A 120 -17.34 -14.02 -14.23
C ALA A 120 -16.85 -12.63 -14.65
N SER A 121 -15.57 -12.49 -14.97
CA SER A 121 -14.99 -11.22 -15.41
C SER A 121 -15.47 -10.80 -16.81
N ILE A 122 -15.67 -11.74 -17.73
CA ILE A 122 -16.27 -11.47 -19.03
C ILE A 122 -17.73 -11.04 -18.87
N LEU A 123 -18.52 -11.76 -18.04
CA LEU A 123 -19.92 -11.43 -17.79
C LEU A 123 -20.07 -10.04 -17.18
N LEU A 124 -19.30 -9.72 -16.12
CA LEU A 124 -19.34 -8.42 -15.46
C LEU A 124 -18.75 -7.32 -16.35
N GLY A 125 -17.71 -7.62 -17.13
CA GLY A 125 -17.16 -6.70 -18.13
C GLY A 125 -18.17 -6.36 -19.22
N ALA A 126 -18.84 -7.37 -19.78
CA ALA A 126 -19.93 -7.17 -20.75
C ALA A 126 -21.11 -6.41 -20.12
N GLY A 127 -21.52 -6.80 -18.90
CA GLY A 127 -22.55 -6.08 -18.15
C GLY A 127 -22.21 -4.61 -17.93
N THR A 128 -20.95 -4.30 -17.61
CA THR A 128 -20.47 -2.92 -17.46
C THR A 128 -20.45 -2.19 -18.81
N PHE A 129 -20.01 -2.84 -19.88
CA PHE A 129 -19.96 -2.25 -21.23
C PHE A 129 -21.36 -1.87 -21.74
N PHE A 130 -22.31 -2.79 -21.66
CA PHE A 130 -23.69 -2.52 -22.10
C PHE A 130 -24.46 -1.64 -21.12
N GLY A 131 -24.17 -1.74 -19.82
CA GLY A 131 -24.75 -0.91 -18.76
C GLY A 131 -24.10 0.46 -18.61
N ALA A 132 -23.01 0.77 -19.33
CA ALA A 132 -22.26 2.01 -19.20
C ALA A 132 -23.11 3.27 -19.36
N SER A 133 -24.02 3.28 -20.34
CA SER A 133 -24.95 4.40 -20.57
C SER A 133 -25.90 4.60 -19.40
N SER A 134 -26.44 3.52 -18.82
CA SER A 134 -27.33 3.60 -17.66
C SER A 134 -26.56 4.09 -16.43
N LEU A 135 -25.34 3.60 -16.19
CA LEU A 135 -24.48 4.08 -15.10
C LEU A 135 -24.14 5.55 -15.25
N ALA A 136 -23.74 5.96 -16.46
CA ALA A 136 -23.35 7.34 -16.74
C ALA A 136 -24.53 8.32 -16.60
N ASN A 137 -25.71 7.97 -17.14
CA ASN A 137 -26.85 8.89 -17.23
C ASN A 137 -27.76 8.83 -16.00
N LEU A 138 -28.03 7.61 -15.45
CA LEU A 138 -28.99 7.45 -14.35
C LEU A 138 -28.36 7.56 -12.97
N VAL A 139 -27.07 7.15 -12.82
CA VAL A 139 -26.41 7.18 -11.52
C VAL A 139 -25.58 8.46 -11.36
N PHE A 140 -24.69 8.74 -12.32
CA PHE A 140 -23.78 9.89 -12.20
C PHE A 140 -24.27 11.16 -12.89
N HIS A 141 -25.30 11.09 -13.72
CA HIS A 141 -25.83 12.21 -14.52
C HIS A 141 -24.74 12.88 -15.38
N LYS A 142 -23.82 12.09 -15.93
CA LYS A 142 -22.66 12.51 -16.72
C LYS A 142 -22.54 11.66 -18.00
N PRO A 143 -23.22 12.02 -19.08
CA PRO A 143 -23.19 11.25 -20.33
C PRO A 143 -21.78 10.99 -20.88
N GLU A 144 -20.84 11.89 -20.61
CA GLU A 144 -19.44 11.84 -21.06
C GLU A 144 -18.70 10.62 -20.51
N LEU A 145 -19.15 10.07 -19.38
CA LEU A 145 -18.57 8.85 -18.78
C LEU A 145 -18.87 7.59 -19.60
N THR A 146 -19.91 7.60 -20.44
CA THR A 146 -20.37 6.40 -21.16
C THR A 146 -19.24 5.75 -21.95
N VAL A 147 -18.57 6.50 -22.81
CA VAL A 147 -17.50 5.99 -23.67
C VAL A 147 -16.29 5.55 -22.85
N ILE A 148 -15.93 6.33 -21.80
CA ILE A 148 -14.80 6.01 -20.93
C ILE A 148 -15.07 4.69 -20.18
N LEU A 149 -16.29 4.50 -19.64
CA LEU A 149 -16.71 3.26 -18.98
C LEU A 149 -16.70 2.06 -19.94
N GLN A 150 -17.19 2.23 -21.16
CA GLN A 150 -17.18 1.18 -22.19
C GLN A 150 -15.75 0.73 -22.50
N ILE A 151 -14.85 1.68 -22.75
CA ILE A 151 -13.44 1.36 -23.02
C ILE A 151 -12.83 0.65 -21.82
N LEU A 152 -12.95 1.20 -20.61
CA LEU A 152 -12.36 0.63 -19.40
C LEU A 152 -12.94 -0.75 -19.04
N ALA A 153 -14.22 -1.02 -19.33
CA ALA A 153 -14.86 -2.31 -19.07
C ALA A 153 -14.13 -3.49 -19.75
N ILE A 154 -13.50 -3.23 -20.91
CA ILE A 154 -12.71 -4.23 -21.65
C ILE A 154 -11.51 -4.71 -20.80
N SER A 155 -11.02 -3.90 -19.87
CA SER A 155 -9.88 -4.28 -19.02
C SER A 155 -10.23 -5.35 -17.96
N ILE A 156 -11.50 -5.50 -17.57
CA ILE A 156 -11.92 -6.33 -16.43
C ILE A 156 -11.42 -7.78 -16.52
N PRO A 157 -11.54 -8.50 -17.63
CA PRO A 157 -11.03 -9.87 -17.74
C PRO A 157 -9.49 -9.93 -17.62
N PHE A 158 -8.79 -8.93 -18.13
CA PHE A 158 -7.32 -8.88 -18.09
C PHE A 158 -6.81 -8.56 -16.69
N VAL A 159 -7.48 -7.66 -15.96
CA VAL A 159 -7.20 -7.36 -14.53
C VAL A 159 -7.37 -8.62 -13.69
N ALA A 160 -8.48 -9.34 -13.87
CA ALA A 160 -8.78 -10.56 -13.13
C ALA A 160 -7.80 -11.71 -13.46
N ALA A 161 -7.43 -11.88 -14.73
CA ALA A 161 -6.42 -12.84 -15.15
C ALA A 161 -5.05 -12.53 -14.55
N GLN A 162 -4.61 -11.27 -14.66
CA GLN A 162 -3.31 -10.83 -14.14
C GLN A 162 -3.20 -11.01 -12.62
N SER A 163 -4.25 -10.68 -11.86
CA SER A 163 -4.28 -10.85 -10.41
C SER A 163 -4.20 -12.32 -10.00
N THR A 164 -4.85 -13.21 -10.74
CA THR A 164 -4.80 -14.66 -10.52
C THR A 164 -3.42 -15.24 -10.82
N ILE A 165 -2.76 -14.79 -11.90
CA ILE A 165 -1.38 -15.20 -12.22
C ILE A 165 -0.40 -14.65 -11.17
N ALA A 166 -0.56 -13.40 -10.74
CA ALA A 166 0.26 -12.83 -9.67
C ALA A 166 0.11 -13.60 -8.35
N ALA A 167 -1.07 -14.14 -8.06
CA ALA A 167 -1.28 -15.03 -6.93
C ALA A 167 -0.52 -16.36 -7.08
N ALA A 168 -0.48 -16.93 -8.27
CA ALA A 168 0.29 -18.14 -8.56
C ALA A 168 1.80 -17.94 -8.36
N THR A 169 2.35 -16.80 -8.80
CA THR A 169 3.79 -16.48 -8.58
C THR A 169 4.12 -16.33 -7.10
N ARG A 170 3.18 -15.79 -6.30
CA ARG A 170 3.31 -15.71 -4.84
C ARG A 170 3.28 -17.10 -4.19
N ALA A 171 2.38 -17.98 -4.64
CA ALA A 171 2.30 -19.36 -4.17
C ALA A 171 3.60 -20.14 -4.43
N LEU A 172 4.25 -19.88 -5.57
CA LEU A 172 5.55 -20.46 -5.94
C LEU A 172 6.76 -19.73 -5.33
N LYS A 173 6.54 -18.65 -4.56
CA LYS A 173 7.61 -17.79 -4.00
C LYS A 173 8.52 -17.13 -5.06
N GLU A 174 8.01 -16.96 -6.28
CA GLU A 174 8.74 -16.39 -7.45
C GLU A 174 8.35 -14.93 -7.69
N MET A 175 8.61 -14.05 -6.68
CA MET A 175 8.17 -12.65 -6.65
C MET A 175 8.69 -11.78 -7.80
N ARG A 176 9.82 -12.16 -8.43
CA ARG A 176 10.50 -11.38 -9.48
C ARG A 176 9.59 -11.08 -10.67
N TRP A 177 8.76 -12.02 -11.08
CA TRP A 177 7.90 -11.87 -12.24
C TRP A 177 6.76 -10.90 -11.99
N THR A 178 6.15 -10.99 -10.81
CA THR A 178 5.14 -10.02 -10.38
C THR A 178 5.72 -8.61 -10.28
N ALA A 179 6.97 -8.46 -9.80
CA ALA A 179 7.65 -7.17 -9.74
C ALA A 179 7.89 -6.58 -11.14
N ILE A 180 8.35 -7.39 -12.11
CA ILE A 180 8.57 -6.95 -13.49
C ILE A 180 7.27 -6.48 -14.13
N VAL A 181 6.20 -7.28 -14.05
CA VAL A 181 4.88 -6.91 -14.60
C VAL A 181 4.34 -5.66 -13.90
N GLY A 182 4.49 -5.57 -12.57
CA GLY A 182 4.04 -4.45 -11.77
C GLY A 182 4.71 -3.12 -12.12
N VAL A 183 5.96 -3.12 -12.59
CA VAL A 183 6.67 -1.92 -13.08
C VAL A 183 6.38 -1.66 -14.55
N ALA A 184 6.37 -2.70 -15.39
CA ALA A 184 6.15 -2.57 -16.83
C ALA A 184 4.76 -2.00 -17.15
N GLN A 185 3.73 -2.42 -16.42
CA GLN A 185 2.35 -2.02 -16.67
C GLN A 185 2.11 -0.51 -16.53
N PRO A 186 2.44 0.16 -15.39
CA PRO A 186 2.26 1.61 -15.29
C PRO A 186 3.18 2.38 -16.24
N PHE A 187 4.34 1.82 -16.61
CA PHE A 187 5.21 2.42 -17.63
C PHE A 187 4.54 2.39 -19.01
N ILE A 188 3.97 1.25 -19.41
CA ILE A 188 3.21 1.12 -20.67
C ILE A 188 2.00 2.07 -20.65
N ALA A 189 1.27 2.14 -19.54
CA ALA A 189 0.13 3.04 -19.39
C ALA A 189 0.55 4.51 -19.57
N LEU A 190 1.66 4.92 -18.94
CA LEU A 190 2.20 6.29 -19.04
C LEU A 190 2.55 6.65 -20.47
N VAL A 191 3.36 5.83 -21.14
CA VAL A 191 3.80 6.11 -22.52
C VAL A 191 2.62 6.13 -23.49
N ALA A 192 1.75 5.11 -23.42
CA ALA A 192 0.58 5.02 -24.29
C ALA A 192 -0.40 6.19 -24.05
N ALA A 193 -0.62 6.59 -22.78
CA ALA A 193 -1.51 7.70 -22.47
C ALA A 193 -0.98 9.02 -23.04
N ILE A 194 0.30 9.32 -22.84
CA ILE A 194 0.90 10.55 -23.39
C ILE A 194 0.72 10.57 -24.91
N VAL A 195 1.05 9.49 -25.62
CA VAL A 195 0.93 9.41 -27.07
C VAL A 195 -0.53 9.61 -27.51
N LEU A 196 -1.48 8.90 -26.92
CA LEU A 196 -2.89 8.96 -27.35
C LEU A 196 -3.55 10.29 -26.99
N ILE A 197 -3.16 10.93 -25.90
CA ILE A 197 -3.66 12.25 -25.52
C ILE A 197 -3.11 13.32 -26.49
N LEU A 198 -1.82 13.25 -26.84
CA LEU A 198 -1.21 14.16 -27.83
C LEU A 198 -1.83 13.99 -29.23
N LEU A 199 -2.34 12.79 -29.56
CA LEU A 199 -3.13 12.54 -30.77
C LEU A 199 -4.58 13.10 -30.68
N GLY A 200 -4.93 13.80 -29.60
CA GLY A 200 -6.23 14.46 -29.45
C GLY A 200 -7.34 13.58 -28.84
N MET A 201 -7.04 12.35 -28.38
CA MET A 201 -8.06 11.43 -27.87
C MET A 201 -8.52 11.75 -26.42
N GLY A 202 -7.87 12.69 -25.73
CA GLY A 202 -8.26 13.16 -24.40
C GLY A 202 -8.42 12.02 -23.38
N ALA A 203 -9.51 12.07 -22.57
CA ALA A 203 -9.78 11.06 -21.54
C ALA A 203 -10.01 9.65 -22.12
N ASN A 204 -10.54 9.53 -23.33
CA ASN A 204 -10.69 8.25 -24.03
C ASN A 204 -9.32 7.66 -24.35
N GLY A 205 -8.32 8.48 -24.73
CA GLY A 205 -6.94 8.05 -24.93
C GLY A 205 -6.32 7.49 -23.65
N ALA A 206 -6.55 8.13 -22.50
CA ALA A 206 -6.11 7.62 -21.20
C ALA A 206 -6.77 6.27 -20.87
N ALA A 207 -8.06 6.11 -21.17
CA ALA A 207 -8.79 4.85 -20.98
C ALA A 207 -8.25 3.72 -21.87
N ILE A 208 -7.98 4.00 -23.15
CA ILE A 208 -7.38 3.03 -24.08
C ILE A 208 -5.97 2.64 -23.61
N ALA A 209 -5.16 3.61 -23.17
CA ALA A 209 -3.82 3.35 -22.65
C ALA A 209 -3.86 2.42 -21.41
N TYR A 210 -4.82 2.63 -20.51
CA TYR A 210 -5.05 1.77 -19.37
C TYR A 210 -5.39 0.34 -19.80
N VAL A 211 -6.35 0.17 -20.72
CA VAL A 211 -6.73 -1.14 -21.27
C VAL A 211 -5.52 -1.81 -21.93
N ALA A 212 -4.81 -1.10 -22.80
CA ALA A 212 -3.62 -1.64 -23.48
C ALA A 212 -2.56 -2.10 -22.47
N SER A 213 -2.35 -1.35 -21.39
CA SER A 213 -1.38 -1.72 -20.36
C SER A 213 -1.77 -3.02 -19.64
N TYR A 214 -3.06 -3.25 -19.38
CA TYR A 214 -3.53 -4.50 -18.78
C TYR A 214 -3.55 -5.68 -19.76
N VAL A 215 -3.86 -5.44 -21.03
CA VAL A 215 -3.76 -6.47 -22.08
C VAL A 215 -2.31 -6.93 -22.21
N LEU A 216 -1.37 -6.00 -22.42
CA LEU A 216 0.05 -6.32 -22.56
C LEU A 216 0.64 -6.86 -21.24
N GLY A 217 0.24 -6.31 -20.10
CA GLY A 217 0.63 -6.79 -18.78
C GLY A 217 0.16 -8.20 -18.49
N SER A 218 -1.08 -8.55 -18.87
CA SER A 218 -1.61 -9.90 -18.70
C SER A 218 -0.96 -10.90 -19.67
N MET A 219 -0.66 -10.49 -20.90
CA MET A 219 0.12 -11.30 -21.85
C MET A 219 1.52 -11.58 -21.31
N LEU A 220 2.20 -10.57 -20.79
CA LEU A 220 3.53 -10.72 -20.17
C LEU A 220 3.47 -11.63 -18.93
N ALA A 221 2.45 -11.44 -18.07
CA ALA A 221 2.23 -12.29 -16.91
C ALA A 221 1.98 -13.75 -17.32
N MET A 222 1.17 -13.99 -18.35
CA MET A 222 0.90 -15.33 -18.90
C MET A 222 2.16 -15.95 -19.50
N TYR A 223 2.97 -15.16 -20.22
CA TYR A 223 4.26 -15.63 -20.75
C TYR A 223 5.17 -16.11 -19.63
N PHE A 224 5.34 -15.33 -18.55
CA PHE A 224 6.15 -15.76 -17.42
C PHE A 224 5.55 -16.97 -16.70
N TYR A 225 4.24 -17.00 -16.52
CA TYR A 225 3.54 -18.14 -15.93
C TYR A 225 3.80 -19.44 -16.72
N THR A 226 3.72 -19.37 -18.06
CA THR A 226 3.98 -20.54 -18.92
C THR A 226 5.44 -20.98 -18.90
N ARG A 227 6.38 -20.07 -18.65
CA ARG A 227 7.81 -20.38 -18.44
C ARG A 227 8.10 -21.00 -17.07
N MET A 228 7.33 -20.62 -16.06
CA MET A 228 7.45 -21.15 -14.70
C MET A 228 6.90 -22.57 -14.58
N ILE A 229 5.85 -22.89 -15.33
CA ILE A 229 5.18 -24.21 -15.29
C ILE A 229 5.43 -24.92 -16.62
N PRO A 230 6.39 -25.88 -16.67
CA PRO A 230 6.64 -26.68 -17.85
C PRO A 230 5.41 -27.42 -18.36
N LYS A 231 5.41 -27.84 -19.62
CA LYS A 231 4.24 -28.50 -20.22
C LYS A 231 3.91 -29.84 -19.53
N GLU A 232 4.92 -30.54 -19.07
CA GLU A 232 4.80 -31.81 -18.33
C GLU A 232 4.02 -31.61 -17.02
N ASP A 233 4.18 -30.47 -16.36
CA ASP A 233 3.51 -30.13 -15.11
C ASP A 233 2.06 -29.61 -15.30
N ARG A 234 1.60 -29.43 -16.54
CA ARG A 234 0.24 -28.94 -16.87
C ARG A 234 -0.82 -30.02 -16.96
N SER A 235 -0.42 -31.29 -16.87
CA SER A 235 -1.32 -32.44 -16.82
C SER A 235 -1.86 -32.61 -15.39
N GLY A 236 -3.09 -33.04 -15.26
CA GLY A 236 -3.70 -33.38 -13.99
C GLY A 236 -5.14 -32.88 -13.82
N GLU A 237 -5.79 -33.44 -12.81
CA GLU A 237 -7.15 -33.05 -12.41
C GLU A 237 -7.19 -31.62 -11.88
N THR A 238 -8.35 -30.99 -11.92
CA THR A 238 -8.53 -29.67 -11.35
C THR A 238 -8.71 -29.76 -9.84
N TYR A 239 -8.18 -28.79 -9.10
CA TYR A 239 -8.39 -28.70 -7.65
C TYR A 239 -9.88 -28.52 -7.32
N PRO A 240 -10.39 -29.09 -6.21
CA PRO A 240 -11.81 -28.98 -5.83
C PRO A 240 -12.26 -27.52 -5.67
N LEU A 241 -13.02 -27.03 -6.65
CA LEU A 241 -13.46 -25.64 -6.74
C LEU A 241 -14.28 -25.20 -5.53
N GLY A 242 -15.17 -26.07 -5.03
CA GLY A 242 -16.03 -25.75 -3.87
C GLY A 242 -15.24 -25.35 -2.62
N ARG A 243 -14.08 -25.98 -2.38
CA ARG A 243 -13.18 -25.61 -1.26
C ARG A 243 -12.57 -24.22 -1.45
N MET A 244 -12.18 -23.89 -2.69
CA MET A 244 -11.62 -22.57 -2.99
C MET A 244 -12.67 -21.47 -2.83
N VAL A 245 -13.85 -21.64 -3.39
CA VAL A 245 -14.94 -20.66 -3.33
C VAL A 245 -15.39 -20.44 -1.88
N LYS A 246 -15.62 -21.51 -1.11
CA LYS A 246 -16.02 -21.43 0.31
C LYS A 246 -15.01 -20.65 1.16
N PHE A 247 -13.74 -20.71 0.83
CA PHE A 247 -12.68 -19.93 1.52
C PHE A 247 -12.57 -18.51 0.99
N SER A 248 -12.61 -18.34 -0.35
CA SER A 248 -12.27 -17.08 -0.99
C SER A 248 -13.39 -16.04 -0.91
N VAL A 249 -14.66 -16.45 -1.05
CA VAL A 249 -15.80 -15.51 -1.07
C VAL A 249 -15.98 -14.73 0.24
N PRO A 250 -15.94 -15.35 1.44
CA PRO A 250 -15.99 -14.56 2.68
C PRO A 250 -14.81 -13.60 2.84
N LEU A 251 -13.62 -14.02 2.41
CA LEU A 251 -12.42 -13.19 2.48
C LEU A 251 -12.48 -12.01 1.50
N SER A 252 -13.09 -12.21 0.31
CA SER A 252 -13.26 -11.14 -0.67
C SER A 252 -14.19 -10.02 -0.21
N MET A 253 -15.17 -10.32 0.64
CA MET A 253 -16.03 -9.29 1.22
C MET A 253 -15.23 -8.24 2.00
N THR A 254 -14.22 -8.68 2.75
CA THR A 254 -13.32 -7.75 3.47
C THR A 254 -12.51 -6.89 2.50
N GLU A 255 -12.02 -7.48 1.40
CA GLU A 255 -11.30 -6.74 0.35
C GLU A 255 -12.20 -5.74 -0.37
N TRP A 256 -13.46 -6.13 -0.66
CA TRP A 256 -14.43 -5.24 -1.29
C TRP A 256 -14.78 -4.05 -0.39
N MET A 257 -15.01 -4.30 0.90
CA MET A 257 -15.26 -3.25 1.88
C MET A 257 -14.05 -2.30 2.00
N HIS A 258 -12.85 -2.85 2.03
CA HIS A 258 -11.62 -2.03 2.10
C HIS A 258 -11.45 -1.17 0.85
N PHE A 259 -11.63 -1.75 -0.34
CA PHE A 259 -11.56 -1.02 -1.60
C PHE A 259 -12.65 0.06 -1.70
N ALA A 260 -13.88 -0.28 -1.34
CA ALA A 260 -15.00 0.66 -1.35
C ALA A 260 -14.71 1.84 -0.40
N ASN A 261 -14.21 1.56 0.81
CA ASN A 261 -13.84 2.58 1.76
C ASN A 261 -12.76 3.55 1.22
N GLU A 262 -11.75 3.04 0.50
CA GLU A 262 -10.71 3.89 -0.12
C GLU A 262 -11.23 4.75 -1.28
N ARG A 263 -12.47 4.55 -1.74
CA ARG A 263 -13.06 5.19 -2.91
C ARG A 263 -14.41 5.84 -2.63
N THR A 264 -14.91 5.77 -1.40
CA THR A 264 -16.25 6.25 -1.03
C THR A 264 -16.42 7.70 -1.43
N GLU A 265 -15.47 8.56 -1.10
CA GLU A 265 -15.51 9.98 -1.41
C GLU A 265 -15.49 10.25 -2.93
N ILE A 266 -14.74 9.43 -3.70
CA ILE A 266 -14.73 9.53 -5.17
C ILE A 266 -16.12 9.22 -5.74
N PHE A 267 -16.79 8.19 -5.22
CA PHE A 267 -18.15 7.84 -5.65
C PHE A 267 -19.15 8.93 -5.27
N PHE A 268 -19.14 9.44 -4.03
CA PHE A 268 -20.05 10.50 -3.60
C PHE A 268 -19.79 11.82 -4.33
N LEU A 269 -18.53 12.21 -4.52
CA LEU A 269 -18.18 13.38 -5.34
C LEU A 269 -18.57 13.18 -6.82
N GLY A 270 -18.54 11.93 -7.29
CA GLY A 270 -19.00 11.57 -8.62
C GLY A 270 -20.48 11.84 -8.86
N LEU A 271 -21.32 11.85 -7.80
CA LEU A 271 -22.75 12.18 -7.87
C LEU A 271 -23.01 13.69 -7.96
N LEU A 272 -22.03 14.54 -7.62
CA LEU A 272 -22.15 15.99 -7.74
C LEU A 272 -21.95 16.46 -9.18
N PRO A 273 -22.49 17.64 -9.54
CA PRO A 273 -22.24 18.25 -10.85
C PRO A 273 -20.74 18.50 -11.09
N GLY A 274 -20.29 18.29 -12.33
CA GLY A 274 -18.87 18.40 -12.72
C GLY A 274 -18.02 17.24 -12.18
N SER A 275 -16.78 17.17 -12.59
CA SER A 275 -15.83 16.10 -12.18
C SER A 275 -14.52 16.66 -11.64
N ALA A 276 -14.32 17.98 -11.67
CA ALA A 276 -13.13 18.63 -11.10
C ALA A 276 -12.96 18.37 -9.62
N GLY A 277 -14.07 18.24 -8.85
CA GLY A 277 -14.06 17.87 -7.44
C GLY A 277 -13.46 16.47 -7.18
N VAL A 278 -13.72 15.52 -8.06
CA VAL A 278 -13.11 14.17 -8.00
C VAL A 278 -11.60 14.26 -8.19
N SER A 279 -11.15 15.06 -9.15
CA SER A 279 -9.72 15.31 -9.41
C SER A 279 -9.04 15.95 -8.22
N LEU A 280 -9.64 17.00 -7.68
CA LEU A 280 -9.12 17.74 -6.55
C LEU A 280 -8.93 16.81 -5.34
N TYR A 281 -9.97 16.06 -4.98
CA TYR A 281 -9.91 15.11 -3.88
C TYR A 281 -8.85 14.02 -4.14
N LYS A 282 -8.83 13.45 -5.35
CA LYS A 282 -7.89 12.39 -5.72
C LYS A 282 -6.43 12.85 -5.60
N ILE A 283 -6.11 14.07 -6.06
CA ILE A 283 -4.76 14.61 -5.95
C ILE A 283 -4.42 14.92 -4.49
N ALA A 284 -5.30 15.60 -3.76
CA ALA A 284 -5.09 15.89 -2.33
C ALA A 284 -4.88 14.61 -1.50
N TRP A 285 -5.69 13.58 -1.72
CA TRP A 285 -5.52 12.26 -1.08
C TRP A 285 -4.20 11.59 -1.43
N SER A 286 -3.80 11.66 -2.70
CA SER A 286 -2.53 11.08 -3.16
C SER A 286 -1.33 11.79 -2.54
N LEU A 287 -1.37 13.10 -2.43
CA LEU A 287 -0.33 13.90 -1.77
C LEU A 287 -0.29 13.61 -0.27
N ALA A 288 -1.42 13.65 0.43
CA ALA A 288 -1.50 13.29 1.85
C ALA A 288 -0.94 11.88 2.12
N GLY A 289 -1.12 10.94 1.18
CA GLY A 289 -0.57 9.61 1.25
C GLY A 289 0.96 9.54 1.28
N LEU A 290 1.68 10.58 0.82
CA LEU A 290 3.15 10.63 0.89
C LEU A 290 3.66 10.62 2.34
N GLU A 291 2.90 11.17 3.28
CA GLU A 291 3.23 11.17 4.70
C GLU A 291 3.41 9.75 5.27
N THR A 292 2.73 8.77 4.69
CA THR A 292 2.72 7.39 5.21
C THR A 292 3.85 6.50 4.68
N LEU A 293 4.67 6.98 3.74
CA LEU A 293 5.68 6.16 3.05
C LEU A 293 6.74 5.59 3.99
N LEU A 294 7.22 6.40 4.94
CA LEU A 294 8.23 5.92 5.90
C LEU A 294 7.64 4.85 6.82
N ARG A 295 6.45 5.07 7.37
CA ARG A 295 5.76 4.10 8.22
C ARG A 295 5.54 2.78 7.50
N GLN A 296 5.02 2.81 6.27
CA GLN A 296 4.81 1.60 5.47
C GLN A 296 6.10 0.80 5.26
N SER A 297 7.23 1.50 5.12
CA SER A 297 8.55 0.86 5.01
C SER A 297 8.99 0.25 6.36
N LEU A 298 8.74 0.93 7.47
CA LEU A 298 9.04 0.44 8.82
C LEU A 298 8.13 -0.72 9.22
N GLU A 299 6.87 -0.72 8.84
CA GLU A 299 5.91 -1.79 9.14
C GLU A 299 6.32 -3.14 8.56
N GLN A 300 6.96 -3.18 7.41
CA GLN A 300 7.46 -4.43 6.83
C GLN A 300 8.52 -5.10 7.71
N ILE A 301 9.26 -4.29 8.48
CA ILE A 301 10.24 -4.78 9.47
C ILE A 301 9.54 -5.04 10.81
N LEU A 302 8.64 -4.15 11.21
CA LEU A 302 7.92 -4.22 12.47
C LEU A 302 7.03 -5.46 12.58
N ALA A 303 6.34 -5.86 11.51
CA ALA A 303 5.37 -6.94 11.52
C ALA A 303 5.94 -8.28 12.03
N PRO A 304 7.04 -8.84 11.49
CA PRO A 304 7.59 -10.08 11.99
C PRO A 304 8.12 -9.97 13.43
N TYR A 305 8.76 -8.85 13.79
CA TYR A 305 9.22 -8.62 15.16
C TYR A 305 8.05 -8.50 16.15
N SER A 306 6.96 -7.85 15.76
CA SER A 306 5.76 -7.74 16.60
C SER A 306 5.15 -9.10 16.87
N SER A 307 5.08 -9.98 15.86
CA SER A 307 4.60 -11.34 16.02
C SER A 307 5.48 -12.15 16.97
N GLU A 308 6.81 -12.09 16.80
CA GLU A 308 7.77 -12.81 17.67
C GLU A 308 7.71 -12.31 19.11
N LEU A 309 7.74 -10.98 19.31
CA LEU A 309 7.73 -10.39 20.65
C LEU A 309 6.40 -10.64 21.38
N SER A 310 5.28 -10.59 20.66
CA SER A 310 3.95 -10.91 21.19
C SER A 310 3.87 -12.38 21.61
N HIS A 311 4.33 -13.31 20.74
CA HIS A 311 4.36 -14.74 21.03
C HIS A 311 5.20 -15.06 22.28
N HIS A 312 6.37 -14.43 22.43
CA HIS A 312 7.24 -14.60 23.59
C HIS A 312 6.85 -13.75 24.81
N ARG A 313 5.71 -13.05 24.78
CA ARG A 313 5.22 -12.16 25.84
C ARG A 313 6.21 -11.06 26.26
N LYS A 314 7.08 -10.62 25.35
CA LYS A 314 8.04 -9.54 25.58
C LYS A 314 7.41 -8.17 25.30
N ILE A 315 6.35 -7.86 26.05
CA ILE A 315 5.46 -6.70 25.80
C ILE A 315 6.19 -5.38 25.95
N GLU A 316 7.14 -5.24 26.88
CA GLU A 316 7.94 -4.00 27.03
C GLU A 316 8.80 -3.71 25.81
N GLN A 317 9.42 -4.75 25.20
CA GLN A 317 10.21 -4.58 23.99
C GLN A 317 9.33 -4.22 22.80
N LEU A 318 8.15 -4.84 22.69
CA LEU A 318 7.14 -4.49 21.69
C LEU A 318 6.69 -3.01 21.85
N GLY A 319 6.41 -2.57 23.09
CA GLY A 319 6.06 -1.19 23.40
C GLY A 319 7.17 -0.19 23.05
N SER A 320 8.44 -0.53 23.33
CA SER A 320 9.58 0.29 22.94
C SER A 320 9.73 0.42 21.43
N LEU A 321 9.57 -0.68 20.70
CA LEU A 321 9.61 -0.72 19.25
C LEU A 321 8.45 0.10 18.64
N TYR A 322 7.25 -0.04 19.19
CA TYR A 322 6.07 0.73 18.79
C TYR A 322 6.28 2.23 18.94
N LYS A 323 6.75 2.69 20.12
CA LYS A 323 7.05 4.11 20.39
C LYS A 323 8.10 4.69 19.42
N THR A 324 9.14 3.89 19.13
CA THR A 324 10.21 4.32 18.24
C THR A 324 9.74 4.46 16.79
N THR A 325 9.00 3.48 16.28
CA THR A 325 8.47 3.52 14.91
C THR A 325 7.41 4.60 14.72
N ALA A 326 6.52 4.79 15.69
CA ALA A 326 5.53 5.87 15.68
C ALA A 326 6.20 7.26 15.68
N LYS A 327 7.23 7.47 16.50
CA LYS A 327 7.99 8.73 16.51
C LYS A 327 8.64 9.04 15.16
N TRP A 328 9.26 8.04 14.50
CA TRP A 328 9.88 8.24 13.19
C TRP A 328 8.87 8.50 12.09
N GLY A 329 7.73 7.77 12.09
CA GLY A 329 6.61 8.04 11.19
C GLY A 329 6.08 9.46 11.36
N PHE A 330 5.77 9.85 12.59
CA PHE A 330 5.31 11.20 12.93
C PHE A 330 6.31 12.29 12.53
N THR A 331 7.62 12.07 12.76
CA THR A 331 8.65 13.07 12.42
C THR A 331 8.69 13.33 10.90
N SER A 332 8.62 12.29 10.10
CA SER A 332 8.60 12.43 8.63
C SER A 332 7.30 13.06 8.12
N ALA A 333 6.16 12.65 8.67
CA ALA A 333 4.86 13.18 8.31
C ALA A 333 4.73 14.66 8.71
N LEU A 334 5.22 15.04 9.89
CA LEU A 334 5.20 16.42 10.35
C LEU A 334 5.98 17.34 9.39
N MET A 335 7.15 16.91 8.91
CA MET A 335 7.93 17.68 7.94
C MET A 335 7.13 17.93 6.65
N ILE A 336 6.46 16.88 6.13
CA ILE A 336 5.66 16.98 4.90
C ILE A 336 4.40 17.83 5.15
N PHE A 337 3.71 17.62 6.28
CA PHE A 337 2.52 18.39 6.65
C PHE A 337 2.82 19.89 6.80
N LEU A 338 3.96 20.25 7.41
CA LEU A 338 4.36 21.65 7.51
C LEU A 338 4.65 22.27 6.14
N LEU A 339 5.19 21.50 5.18
CA LEU A 339 5.29 21.95 3.79
C LEU A 339 3.91 22.17 3.15
N TYR A 340 2.93 21.31 3.45
CA TYR A 340 1.55 21.55 3.01
C TYR A 340 0.95 22.81 3.64
N MET A 341 1.23 23.07 4.93
CA MET A 341 0.80 24.32 5.57
C MET A 341 1.36 25.56 4.88
N LEU A 342 2.61 25.51 4.44
CA LEU A 342 3.28 26.63 3.80
C LEU A 342 2.85 26.83 2.34
N TYR A 343 2.63 25.73 1.60
CA TYR A 343 2.54 25.74 0.14
C TYR A 343 1.34 24.95 -0.42
N SER A 344 0.26 24.75 0.36
CA SER A 344 -0.86 23.89 -0.10
C SER A 344 -1.50 24.34 -1.41
N LYS A 345 -1.66 25.65 -1.63
CA LYS A 345 -2.25 26.20 -2.84
C LYS A 345 -1.32 26.05 -4.04
N GLU A 346 -0.06 26.38 -3.85
CA GLU A 346 1.00 26.30 -4.85
C GLU A 346 1.21 24.84 -5.27
N ILE A 347 1.30 23.92 -4.30
CA ILE A 347 1.44 22.48 -4.55
C ILE A 347 0.25 21.94 -5.35
N MET A 348 -0.98 22.29 -4.97
CA MET A 348 -2.17 21.88 -5.73
C MET A 348 -2.20 22.54 -7.11
N GLY A 349 -1.79 23.80 -7.23
CA GLY A 349 -1.74 24.57 -8.46
C GLY A 349 -0.70 24.08 -9.47
N ILE A 350 0.36 23.37 -9.04
CA ILE A 350 1.34 22.72 -9.95
C ILE A 350 0.65 21.70 -10.86
N PHE A 351 -0.38 21.03 -10.38
CA PHE A 351 -1.08 20.00 -11.16
C PHE A 351 -2.08 20.61 -12.14
N ASP A 352 -2.83 21.60 -11.69
CA ASP A 352 -3.76 22.39 -12.50
C ASP A 352 -4.11 23.66 -11.71
N PRO A 353 -4.04 24.86 -12.30
CA PRO A 353 -4.35 26.12 -11.62
C PRO A 353 -5.73 26.14 -10.95
N SER A 354 -6.73 25.45 -11.52
CA SER A 354 -8.07 25.34 -10.93
C SER A 354 -8.10 24.58 -9.61
N LEU A 355 -7.11 23.72 -9.34
CA LEU A 355 -6.99 22.94 -8.13
C LEU A 355 -6.35 23.70 -6.96
N ALA A 356 -5.78 24.89 -7.18
CA ALA A 356 -5.21 25.71 -6.10
C ALA A 356 -6.21 25.98 -4.97
N SER A 357 -7.51 26.10 -5.30
CA SER A 357 -8.59 26.22 -4.31
C SER A 357 -8.71 25.01 -3.38
N GLY A 358 -8.13 23.86 -3.73
CA GLY A 358 -8.12 22.62 -2.97
C GLY A 358 -7.08 22.57 -1.85
N GLY A 359 -6.27 23.61 -1.65
CA GLY A 359 -5.25 23.63 -0.60
C GLY A 359 -5.82 23.30 0.79
N GLY A 360 -7.04 23.77 1.12
CA GLY A 360 -7.72 23.42 2.37
C GLY A 360 -8.03 21.94 2.52
N VAL A 361 -8.42 21.27 1.43
CA VAL A 361 -8.68 19.82 1.43
C VAL A 361 -7.37 19.05 1.64
N LEU A 362 -6.28 19.47 1.00
CA LEU A 362 -4.95 18.88 1.23
C LEU A 362 -4.53 19.00 2.70
N LEU A 363 -4.77 20.16 3.33
CA LEU A 363 -4.45 20.37 4.75
C LEU A 363 -5.29 19.47 5.67
N MET A 364 -6.60 19.31 5.40
CA MET A 364 -7.47 18.44 6.18
C MET A 364 -7.01 16.97 6.10
N LEU A 365 -6.75 16.48 4.90
CA LEU A 365 -6.28 15.11 4.67
C LEU A 365 -4.85 14.89 5.18
N GLY A 366 -3.95 15.86 5.01
CA GLY A 366 -2.60 15.84 5.57
C GLY A 366 -2.64 15.78 7.09
N PHE A 367 -3.45 16.61 7.75
CA PHE A 367 -3.62 16.54 9.20
C PHE A 367 -4.12 15.17 9.67
N ALA A 368 -5.07 14.57 8.97
CA ALA A 368 -5.55 13.23 9.28
C ALA A 368 -4.45 12.17 9.13
N GLN A 369 -3.61 12.27 8.10
CA GLN A 369 -2.46 11.37 7.93
C GLN A 369 -1.37 11.63 8.98
N LEU A 370 -1.11 12.89 9.34
CA LEU A 370 -0.22 13.21 10.45
C LEU A 370 -0.71 12.56 11.77
N PHE A 371 -2.03 12.61 12.02
CA PHE A 371 -2.63 11.94 13.18
C PHE A 371 -2.48 10.41 13.09
N ASN A 372 -2.67 9.82 11.91
CA ASN A 372 -2.42 8.41 11.65
C ASN A 372 -0.96 8.00 11.95
N GLU A 373 0.00 8.84 11.57
CA GLU A 373 1.41 8.63 11.88
C GLU A 373 1.73 8.82 13.38
N PHE A 374 1.06 9.77 14.05
CA PHE A 374 1.18 9.98 15.49
C PHE A 374 0.74 8.77 16.30
N THR A 375 -0.30 8.07 15.85
CA THR A 375 -0.76 6.82 16.46
C THR A 375 0.09 5.60 16.09
N GLY A 376 0.87 5.68 15.01
CA GLY A 376 1.79 4.65 14.56
C GLY A 376 1.11 3.38 14.02
N ALA A 377 1.84 2.26 14.05
CA ALA A 377 1.44 0.99 13.42
C ALA A 377 0.45 0.16 14.26
N CYS A 378 -0.61 0.77 14.83
CA CYS A 378 -1.60 0.10 15.68
C CYS A 378 -2.20 -1.15 15.03
N ASN A 379 -2.65 -1.01 13.77
CA ASN A 379 -3.29 -2.08 13.03
C ASN A 379 -2.36 -3.29 12.86
N THR A 380 -1.11 -3.04 12.51
CA THR A 380 -0.10 -4.10 12.37
C THR A 380 0.15 -4.83 13.69
N ILE A 381 0.19 -4.10 14.81
CA ILE A 381 0.36 -4.68 16.15
C ILE A 381 -0.85 -5.55 16.53
N LEU A 382 -2.07 -5.09 16.30
CA LEU A 382 -3.29 -5.87 16.55
C LEU A 382 -3.31 -7.19 15.76
N ILE A 383 -3.04 -7.11 14.45
CA ILE A 383 -2.99 -8.29 13.58
C ILE A 383 -1.92 -9.27 14.05
N MET A 384 -0.70 -8.79 14.30
CA MET A 384 0.43 -9.63 14.70
C MET A 384 0.30 -10.20 16.12
N SER A 385 -0.54 -9.59 16.95
CA SER A 385 -0.90 -10.11 18.28
C SER A 385 -2.09 -11.08 18.26
N GLY A 386 -2.59 -11.42 17.07
CA GLY A 386 -3.68 -12.40 16.91
C GLY A 386 -5.09 -11.82 17.10
N ARG A 387 -5.26 -10.48 17.15
CA ARG A 387 -6.55 -9.80 17.33
C ARG A 387 -7.13 -9.34 16.00
N SER A 388 -7.23 -10.26 15.05
CA SER A 388 -7.87 -10.01 13.75
C SER A 388 -9.38 -9.72 13.85
N ASP A 389 -10.01 -10.18 14.93
CA ASP A 389 -11.39 -9.87 15.31
C ASP A 389 -11.61 -8.35 15.45
N LEU A 390 -10.74 -7.66 16.18
CA LEU A 390 -10.80 -6.20 16.34
C LEU A 390 -10.53 -5.49 15.01
N THR A 391 -9.57 -5.99 14.22
CA THR A 391 -9.27 -5.41 12.90
C THR A 391 -10.49 -5.48 11.96
N LEU A 392 -11.24 -6.58 11.98
CA LEU A 392 -12.48 -6.69 11.21
C LEU A 392 -13.55 -5.72 11.71
N ALA A 393 -13.75 -5.63 13.03
CA ALA A 393 -14.70 -4.67 13.62
C ALA A 393 -14.34 -3.23 13.24
N ASN A 394 -13.06 -2.85 13.32
CA ASN A 394 -12.55 -1.55 12.90
C ASN A 394 -12.81 -1.26 11.41
N THR A 395 -12.69 -2.27 10.54
CA THR A 395 -12.98 -2.11 9.11
C THR A 395 -14.47 -1.85 8.87
N ILE A 396 -15.34 -2.52 9.60
CA ILE A 396 -16.80 -2.30 9.52
C ILE A 396 -17.15 -0.89 10.03
N ILE A 397 -16.59 -0.47 11.17
CA ILE A 397 -16.81 0.87 11.73
C ILE A 397 -16.28 1.94 10.77
N LEU A 398 -15.08 1.75 10.23
CA LEU A 398 -14.47 2.64 9.24
C LEU A 398 -15.38 2.81 8.03
N PHE A 399 -15.85 1.71 7.43
CA PHE A 399 -16.69 1.74 6.24
C PHE A 399 -18.06 2.37 6.53
N GLY A 400 -18.70 2.00 7.64
CA GLY A 400 -19.98 2.58 8.04
C GLY A 400 -19.90 4.08 8.35
N SER A 401 -18.86 4.51 9.08
CA SER A 401 -18.64 5.93 9.39
C SER A 401 -18.26 6.75 8.14
N SER A 402 -17.48 6.19 7.21
CA SER A 402 -17.17 6.84 5.93
C SER A 402 -18.43 7.12 5.14
N ILE A 403 -19.26 6.10 4.90
CA ILE A 403 -20.53 6.28 4.17
C ILE A 403 -21.44 7.31 4.86
N ALA A 404 -21.59 7.23 6.19
CA ALA A 404 -22.46 8.14 6.94
C ALA A 404 -21.97 9.59 6.86
N LEU A 405 -20.67 9.83 7.02
CA LEU A 405 -20.09 11.17 6.94
C LEU A 405 -20.10 11.71 5.52
N ASP A 406 -19.81 10.88 4.52
CA ASP A 406 -19.87 11.28 3.11
C ASP A 406 -21.28 11.65 2.68
N TRP A 407 -22.27 10.83 3.08
CA TRP A 407 -23.69 11.12 2.84
C TRP A 407 -24.14 12.45 3.46
N LEU A 408 -23.64 12.77 4.66
CA LEU A 408 -24.02 13.97 5.38
C LEU A 408 -23.30 15.23 4.89
N LEU A 409 -21.98 15.11 4.62
CA LEU A 409 -21.11 16.27 4.43
C LEU A 409 -20.90 16.62 2.96
N ILE A 410 -20.82 15.62 2.06
CA ILE A 410 -20.50 15.88 0.65
C ILE A 410 -21.63 16.63 -0.08
N PRO A 411 -22.92 16.30 0.08
CA PRO A 411 -23.98 17.06 -0.58
C PRO A 411 -24.04 18.54 -0.14
N THR A 412 -23.63 18.84 1.10
CA THR A 412 -23.71 20.19 1.68
C THR A 412 -22.45 21.01 1.40
N TYR A 413 -21.27 20.41 1.55
CA TYR A 413 -19.97 21.10 1.51
C TYR A 413 -19.10 20.70 0.32
N GLY A 414 -19.60 19.82 -0.58
CA GLY A 414 -18.85 19.38 -1.77
C GLY A 414 -17.52 18.73 -1.39
N VAL A 415 -16.44 19.14 -2.07
CA VAL A 415 -15.10 18.58 -1.88
C VAL A 415 -14.53 18.84 -0.48
N ILE A 416 -14.88 19.96 0.15
CA ILE A 416 -14.52 20.24 1.55
C ILE A 416 -15.17 19.21 2.46
N GLY A 417 -16.46 18.89 2.22
CA GLY A 417 -17.17 17.83 2.93
C GLY A 417 -16.47 16.48 2.82
N ALA A 418 -15.97 16.11 1.64
CA ALA A 418 -15.17 14.91 1.44
C ALA A 418 -13.84 14.94 2.23
N GLY A 419 -13.17 16.10 2.27
CA GLY A 419 -11.96 16.28 3.08
C GLY A 419 -12.19 16.10 4.58
N ILE A 420 -13.31 16.65 5.10
CA ILE A 420 -13.70 16.49 6.50
C ILE A 420 -14.10 15.04 6.79
N ALA A 421 -14.92 14.43 5.95
CA ALA A 421 -15.40 13.05 6.13
C ALA A 421 -14.25 12.05 6.14
N GLY A 422 -13.40 12.08 5.11
CA GLY A 422 -12.23 11.21 5.01
C GLY A 422 -11.25 11.44 6.16
N GLY A 423 -10.98 12.70 6.52
CA GLY A 423 -10.11 13.05 7.65
C GLY A 423 -10.66 12.56 8.98
N ALA A 424 -11.93 12.82 9.27
CA ALA A 424 -12.59 12.40 10.50
C ALA A 424 -12.63 10.87 10.64
N THR A 425 -12.91 10.17 9.54
CA THR A 425 -12.94 8.70 9.52
C THR A 425 -11.56 8.10 9.84
N VAL A 426 -10.48 8.65 9.27
CA VAL A 426 -9.10 8.23 9.58
C VAL A 426 -8.78 8.47 11.06
N ILE A 427 -9.12 9.64 11.61
CA ILE A 427 -8.88 9.98 13.01
C ILE A 427 -9.66 9.03 13.93
N LEU A 428 -10.97 8.83 13.67
CA LEU A 428 -11.84 7.97 14.47
C LEU A 428 -11.27 6.55 14.59
N VAL A 429 -10.94 5.92 13.44
CA VAL A 429 -10.46 4.53 13.47
C VAL A 429 -9.10 4.41 14.16
N ASN A 430 -8.24 5.42 14.05
CA ASN A 430 -6.95 5.39 14.73
C ASN A 430 -7.07 5.58 16.24
N ILE A 431 -8.02 6.39 16.72
CA ILE A 431 -8.35 6.47 18.15
C ILE A 431 -8.80 5.10 18.67
N LEU A 432 -9.74 4.43 17.97
CA LEU A 432 -10.21 3.10 18.34
C LEU A 432 -9.05 2.10 18.43
N ARG A 433 -8.20 2.05 17.43
CA ARG A 433 -7.03 1.14 17.37
C ARG A 433 -6.04 1.39 18.52
N VAL A 434 -5.77 2.65 18.87
CA VAL A 434 -4.88 2.96 20.01
C VAL A 434 -5.50 2.48 21.31
N VAL A 435 -6.80 2.72 21.53
CA VAL A 435 -7.53 2.24 22.70
C VAL A 435 -7.50 0.71 22.79
N GLU A 436 -7.74 0.03 21.68
CA GLU A 436 -7.69 -1.44 21.61
C GLU A 436 -6.30 -2.02 21.90
N VAL A 437 -5.24 -1.42 21.33
CA VAL A 437 -3.85 -1.81 21.64
C VAL A 437 -3.56 -1.59 23.12
N TRP A 438 -4.00 -0.48 23.71
CA TRP A 438 -3.83 -0.23 25.13
C TRP A 438 -4.63 -1.21 25.98
N TRP A 439 -5.85 -1.54 25.62
CA TRP A 439 -6.66 -2.52 26.37
C TRP A 439 -6.10 -3.94 26.31
N THR A 440 -5.61 -4.35 25.13
CA THR A 440 -5.18 -5.74 24.91
C THR A 440 -3.75 -6.01 25.37
N LEU A 441 -2.84 -5.05 25.14
CA LEU A 441 -1.41 -5.23 25.35
C LEU A 441 -0.82 -4.29 26.42
N ARG A 442 -1.60 -3.33 26.92
CA ARG A 442 -1.16 -2.29 27.88
C ARG A 442 0.04 -1.46 27.39
N ILE A 443 0.17 -1.27 26.07
CA ILE A 443 1.19 -0.43 25.44
C ILE A 443 0.53 0.72 24.68
N HIS A 444 1.28 1.82 24.48
CA HIS A 444 0.83 2.99 23.74
C HIS A 444 2.00 3.57 22.94
N PRO A 445 1.75 4.35 21.84
CA PRO A 445 2.80 4.92 21.00
C PRO A 445 3.49 6.13 21.61
N PHE A 446 2.85 6.81 22.55
CA PHE A 446 3.23 8.13 23.01
C PHE A 446 4.49 8.12 23.87
N LYS A 447 5.40 9.07 23.60
CA LYS A 447 6.64 9.32 24.34
C LYS A 447 6.88 10.82 24.35
N LEU A 448 7.42 11.35 25.44
CA LEU A 448 7.72 12.78 25.57
C LEU A 448 8.66 13.31 24.45
N SER A 449 9.45 12.40 23.85
CA SER A 449 10.35 12.75 22.73
C SER A 449 9.63 13.18 21.43
N PHE A 450 8.30 13.06 21.32
CA PHE A 450 7.52 13.66 20.23
C PHE A 450 7.55 15.19 20.25
N ILE A 451 7.87 15.80 21.38
CA ILE A 451 8.03 17.26 21.48
C ILE A 451 9.21 17.75 20.63
N LYS A 452 10.28 16.94 20.47
CA LYS A 452 11.46 17.32 19.69
C LYS A 452 11.15 17.67 18.22
N PRO A 453 10.44 16.80 17.45
CA PRO A 453 10.01 17.17 16.10
C PRO A 453 9.12 18.42 16.05
N LEU A 454 8.24 18.62 17.03
CA LEU A 454 7.38 19.80 17.08
C LEU A 454 8.21 21.08 17.25
N ILE A 455 9.15 21.11 18.19
CA ILE A 455 10.05 22.26 18.38
C ILE A 455 10.89 22.51 17.11
N ALA A 456 11.44 21.45 16.50
CA ALA A 456 12.20 21.60 15.25
C ALA A 456 11.31 22.17 14.13
N GLY A 457 10.04 21.74 14.06
CA GLY A 457 9.05 22.25 13.12
C GLY A 457 8.74 23.73 13.33
N GLU A 458 8.41 24.12 14.55
CA GLU A 458 8.12 25.52 14.90
C GLU A 458 9.29 26.46 14.56
N VAL A 459 10.51 26.06 14.93
CA VAL A 459 11.72 26.83 14.62
C VAL A 459 11.92 26.95 13.11
N SER A 460 11.71 25.86 12.36
CA SER A 460 11.85 25.87 10.91
C SER A 460 10.81 26.76 10.22
N VAL A 461 9.57 26.74 10.69
CA VAL A 461 8.50 27.63 10.21
C VAL A 461 8.81 29.08 10.53
N ALA A 462 9.29 29.38 11.75
CA ALA A 462 9.66 30.74 12.14
C ALA A 462 10.82 31.29 11.27
N ILE A 463 11.85 30.47 11.02
CA ILE A 463 12.96 30.83 10.13
C ILE A 463 12.48 31.05 8.70
N PHE A 464 11.58 30.17 8.22
CA PHE A 464 10.99 30.30 6.91
C PHE A 464 10.26 31.64 6.74
N PHE A 465 9.38 32.01 7.67
CA PHE A 465 8.65 33.28 7.62
C PHE A 465 9.59 34.48 7.73
N ALA A 466 10.61 34.41 8.57
CA ALA A 466 11.62 35.49 8.67
C ALA A 466 12.33 35.71 7.32
N ILE A 467 12.76 34.62 6.65
CA ILE A 467 13.43 34.73 5.35
C ILE A 467 12.42 35.21 4.28
N HIS A 468 11.21 34.66 4.26
CA HIS A 468 10.19 35.02 3.30
C HIS A 468 9.84 36.52 3.35
N THR A 469 9.78 37.12 4.55
CA THR A 469 9.45 38.55 4.72
C THR A 469 10.53 39.49 4.21
N TYR A 470 11.82 39.09 4.27
CA TYR A 470 12.93 39.98 3.97
C TYR A 470 13.62 39.75 2.63
N VAL A 471 13.47 38.58 2.00
CA VAL A 471 14.35 38.17 0.89
C VAL A 471 13.58 37.88 -0.44
N TYR A 472 12.24 37.86 -0.43
CA TYR A 472 11.51 37.15 -1.48
C TYR A 472 10.97 37.98 -2.66
N PRO A 473 11.44 37.72 -3.89
CA PRO A 473 10.66 37.91 -5.09
C PRO A 473 9.80 36.66 -5.35
N GLU A 474 8.51 36.82 -5.63
CA GLU A 474 7.59 35.73 -5.98
C GLU A 474 8.05 34.97 -7.25
N SER A 475 8.66 33.81 -7.05
CA SER A 475 9.17 32.96 -8.13
C SER A 475 9.13 31.49 -7.71
N LEU A 476 8.61 30.63 -8.56
CA LEU A 476 8.55 29.17 -8.33
C LEU A 476 9.92 28.56 -7.96
N VAL A 477 11.01 29.08 -8.55
CA VAL A 477 12.37 28.61 -8.24
C VAL A 477 12.74 28.94 -6.79
N MET A 478 12.37 30.14 -6.33
CA MET A 478 12.59 30.53 -4.94
C MET A 478 11.77 29.72 -3.96
N ASP A 479 10.51 29.40 -4.29
CA ASP A 479 9.66 28.51 -3.48
C ASP A 479 10.27 27.12 -3.31
N ILE A 480 10.82 26.55 -4.40
CA ILE A 480 11.53 25.26 -4.34
C ILE A 480 12.80 25.35 -3.45
N ILE A 481 13.58 26.43 -3.58
CA ILE A 481 14.77 26.66 -2.76
C ILE A 481 14.39 26.81 -1.29
N ALA A 482 13.32 27.55 -0.98
CA ALA A 482 12.86 27.76 0.38
C ALA A 482 12.28 26.47 0.99
N ALA A 483 11.52 25.68 0.23
CA ALA A 483 11.05 24.36 0.65
C ALA A 483 12.23 23.42 0.95
N PHE A 484 13.26 23.44 0.11
CA PHE A 484 14.48 22.67 0.35
C PHE A 484 15.21 23.13 1.61
N LEU A 485 15.39 24.46 1.76
CA LEU A 485 16.03 25.05 2.95
C LEU A 485 15.23 24.71 4.23
N PHE A 486 13.90 24.80 4.18
CA PHE A 486 13.03 24.37 5.27
C PHE A 486 13.30 22.92 5.69
N CYS A 487 13.39 21.98 4.73
CA CYS A 487 13.71 20.58 5.01
C CYS A 487 15.09 20.43 5.68
N VAL A 488 16.09 21.17 5.19
CA VAL A 488 17.45 21.14 5.77
C VAL A 488 17.44 21.67 7.20
N VAL A 489 16.76 22.79 7.45
CA VAL A 489 16.66 23.40 8.81
C VAL A 489 15.92 22.45 9.76
N PHE A 490 14.83 21.83 9.31
CA PHE A 490 14.06 20.85 10.10
C PHE A 490 14.92 19.64 10.48
N LEU A 491 15.60 19.03 9.52
CA LEU A 491 16.48 17.88 9.77
C LEU A 491 17.67 18.24 10.67
N PHE A 492 18.23 19.43 10.49
CA PHE A 492 19.29 19.95 11.34
C PHE A 492 18.81 20.21 12.78
N GLY A 493 17.59 20.74 12.93
CA GLY A 493 16.92 20.89 14.23
C GLY A 493 16.76 19.54 14.96
N ILE A 494 16.30 18.51 14.26
CA ILE A 494 16.22 17.15 14.81
C ILE A 494 17.61 16.62 15.23
N TYR A 495 18.64 16.90 14.43
CA TYR A 495 20.01 16.50 14.74
C TYR A 495 20.54 17.18 16.01
N ILE A 496 20.33 18.51 16.17
CA ILE A 496 20.73 19.28 17.34
C ILE A 496 20.02 18.81 18.63
N LEU A 497 18.71 18.51 18.54
CA LEU A 497 17.91 18.07 19.69
C LEU A 497 18.28 16.65 20.14
N LYS A 498 19.29 16.06 19.55
CA LYS A 498 19.87 14.73 19.80
C LYS A 498 18.86 13.59 19.65
N LEU A 499 19.28 12.63 18.87
CA LEU A 499 18.56 11.35 18.72
C LEU A 499 18.57 10.61 20.07
N ASP A 500 17.43 10.03 20.44
CA ASP A 500 17.36 9.15 21.60
C ASP A 500 18.23 7.89 21.38
N PRO A 501 18.74 7.24 22.43
CA PRO A 501 19.51 5.99 22.27
C PRO A 501 18.82 4.92 21.45
N THR A 502 17.47 4.87 21.51
CA THR A 502 16.63 3.98 20.70
C THR A 502 16.62 4.36 19.20
N ASP A 503 16.80 5.63 18.87
CA ASP A 503 16.85 6.10 17.48
C ASP A 503 18.13 5.65 16.78
N MET A 504 19.24 5.53 17.52
CA MET A 504 20.52 5.04 17.00
C MET A 504 20.42 3.61 16.47
N VAL A 505 19.50 2.82 16.96
CA VAL A 505 19.23 1.46 16.45
C VAL A 505 18.66 1.54 15.04
N VAL A 506 17.71 2.44 14.79
CA VAL A 506 17.08 2.64 13.47
C VAL A 506 18.11 3.21 12.48
N VAL A 507 18.88 4.23 12.90
CA VAL A 507 19.93 4.83 12.06
C VAL A 507 21.00 3.80 11.70
N LYS A 508 21.42 2.97 12.65
CA LYS A 508 22.38 1.88 12.39
C LYS A 508 21.81 0.81 11.46
N ALA A 509 20.51 0.49 11.58
CA ALA A 509 19.84 -0.47 10.71
C ALA A 509 19.74 0.05 9.25
N ILE A 510 19.42 1.33 9.05
CA ILE A 510 19.40 1.98 7.74
C ILE A 510 20.82 2.06 7.16
N ARG A 511 21.80 2.50 7.94
CA ARG A 511 23.21 2.57 7.52
C ARG A 511 23.79 1.18 7.19
N GLY A 512 23.43 0.15 7.96
CA GLY A 512 23.86 -1.21 7.72
C GLY A 512 23.30 -1.83 6.42
N LYS A 513 22.05 -1.46 6.05
CA LYS A 513 21.47 -1.83 4.74
C LYS A 513 22.13 -1.10 3.57
N LEU A 514 22.48 0.15 3.74
CA LEU A 514 23.18 0.95 2.73
C LEU A 514 24.65 0.50 2.52
N LEU A 515 25.31 -0.02 3.54
CA LEU A 515 26.75 -0.34 3.52
C LEU A 515 27.08 -1.83 3.37
N ARG A 516 26.09 -2.73 3.13
CA ARG A 516 26.30 -4.18 2.92
C ARG A 516 27.38 -4.76 3.87
N GLN A 517 27.19 -4.70 5.19
CA GLN A 517 28.09 -5.41 6.11
C GLN A 517 27.34 -6.36 7.06
N PRO A 518 27.89 -7.58 7.34
CA PRO A 518 27.23 -8.64 8.15
C PRO A 518 27.26 -8.40 9.66
N GLN A 519 27.27 -7.15 10.11
CA GLN A 519 27.41 -6.79 11.54
C GLN A 519 26.10 -6.72 12.35
N LEU A 520 24.95 -6.94 11.72
CA LEU A 520 23.65 -6.91 12.43
C LEU A 520 23.48 -8.06 13.44
N GLN A 521 24.13 -9.20 13.24
CA GLN A 521 24.12 -10.29 14.21
C GLN A 521 24.87 -9.99 15.52
N LYS A 522 25.90 -9.14 15.48
CA LYS A 522 26.66 -8.74 16.69
C LYS A 522 25.98 -7.66 17.53
N ALA A 523 25.21 -6.76 16.92
CA ALA A 523 24.53 -5.69 17.66
C ALA A 523 23.34 -6.19 18.50
N PHE A 524 22.65 -7.26 18.05
CA PHE A 524 21.59 -7.92 18.82
C PHE A 524 22.11 -9.04 19.74
N GLY A 525 23.36 -9.49 19.56
CA GLY A 525 24.00 -10.52 20.39
C GLY A 525 24.65 -9.99 21.66
N SER A 526 24.96 -8.70 21.75
CA SER A 526 25.66 -8.13 22.91
C SER A 526 24.78 -7.77 24.12
N VAL A 527 23.46 -7.98 24.03
CA VAL A 527 22.55 -7.87 25.19
C VAL A 527 22.52 -9.16 26.04
N LYS A 528 23.27 -10.19 25.65
CA LYS A 528 23.34 -11.48 26.35
C LYS A 528 24.64 -11.68 27.14
N SER A 529 25.12 -10.73 27.91
CA SER A 529 26.05 -11.04 29.01
C SER A 529 26.20 -9.87 29.99
N SER A 530 25.18 -9.61 30.79
CA SER A 530 25.43 -9.16 32.16
C SER A 530 25.24 -10.39 33.04
N LYS A 531 26.34 -10.95 33.45
CA LYS A 531 26.44 -12.04 34.44
C LYS A 531 25.72 -11.61 35.71
N HIS A 532 24.84 -12.46 36.23
CA HIS A 532 24.57 -12.51 37.66
C HIS A 532 25.86 -12.90 38.36
N PRO A 533 26.29 -12.20 39.41
CA PRO A 533 27.20 -12.80 40.39
C PRO A 533 26.42 -13.82 41.20
N ALA A 534 26.98 -14.98 41.31
CA ALA A 534 26.61 -15.94 42.31
C ALA A 534 26.94 -15.36 43.70
N ASP A 535 25.95 -15.40 44.59
CA ASP A 535 26.08 -15.82 45.99
C ASP A 535 24.69 -16.20 46.50
#